data_1720fa103adcd649036b5cb1dfbbcfa5
#
_entry.id   1720fa103adcd649036b5cb1dfbbcfa5
#
_cell.length_a   1.000
_cell.length_b   1.000
_cell.length_c   1.000
_cell.angle_alpha   90.00
_cell.angle_beta   90.00
_cell.angle_gamma   90.00
#
_symmetry.space_group_name_H-M   'P 1'
#
loop_
_entity.id
_entity.type
_entity.pdbx_description
1 polymer ?
#
loop_
_entity_poly.entity_id
_entity_poly.type
_entity_poly.pdbx_seq_one_letter_code
_entity_poly.pdbx_strand_id
1 'polypeptide(L)'
;MVKNIISIHTKALKYLKMNPEQITQQVQSLSKETGKFILEEWDKLSSDQVESKGLHDFVTYVDMQSEKMLVEGLKKILPEAGFIVEEETIKKEGDHYNWIVDPLDGTTNYIHGITPFAISIALSHKGRIILGVVYEMGFDEMFYAWEGSPAWLNGERIWVSKTPTIQESIIATGFPYNDFSRLDPYLESLEFFMRNSHGIRRFGSAATDLCYTACGRFEAFYEYSLKPWDVAAGSFIVRQAGGRVSDFAGGDKYLFNQEMVAANDRVFDPFLKDIKSYLQPD
;
A
#
# COMPACT_ATOMS: atom_id res chain seq x y z
N MET A 1 21.21 27.84 -26.82
CA MET A 1 21.87 27.19 -25.67
C MET A 1 21.47 27.79 -24.31
N VAL A 2 21.44 29.10 -24.14
CA VAL A 2 21.11 29.78 -22.85
C VAL A 2 19.68 29.54 -22.38
N LYS A 3 18.66 29.45 -23.25
CA LYS A 3 17.25 29.16 -22.86
C LYS A 3 17.05 27.78 -22.29
N ASN A 4 17.85 26.77 -22.68
CA ASN A 4 17.75 25.40 -22.11
C ASN A 4 18.36 25.30 -20.71
N ILE A 5 19.43 26.08 -20.45
CA ILE A 5 20.09 26.09 -19.12
C ILE A 5 19.19 26.76 -18.07
N ILE A 6 18.52 27.87 -18.47
CA ILE A 6 17.57 28.57 -17.59
C ILE A 6 16.36 27.68 -17.28
N SER A 7 15.84 26.90 -18.26
CA SER A 7 14.73 25.95 -18.05
C SER A 7 15.10 24.81 -17.10
N ILE A 8 16.32 24.30 -17.19
CA ILE A 8 16.82 23.23 -16.30
C ILE A 8 17.01 23.76 -14.87
N HIS A 9 17.58 24.98 -14.72
CA HIS A 9 17.74 25.63 -13.41
C HIS A 9 16.42 26.00 -12.77
N THR A 10 15.42 26.44 -13.51
CA THR A 10 14.08 26.77 -13.00
C THR A 10 13.32 25.54 -12.59
N LYS A 11 13.49 24.40 -13.31
CA LYS A 11 12.93 23.10 -12.94
C LYS A 11 13.62 22.51 -11.70
N ALA A 12 14.94 22.61 -11.59
CA ALA A 12 15.70 22.19 -10.40
C ALA A 12 15.36 23.03 -9.16
N LEU A 13 15.14 24.34 -9.32
CA LEU A 13 14.71 25.23 -8.23
C LEU A 13 13.24 24.98 -7.78
N LYS A 14 12.38 24.46 -8.66
CA LYS A 14 11.02 24.04 -8.29
C LYS A 14 11.04 22.73 -7.49
N TYR A 15 11.99 21.84 -7.75
CA TYR A 15 12.26 20.63 -6.99
C TYR A 15 12.74 20.94 -5.55
N LEU A 16 13.52 22.01 -5.39
CA LEU A 16 13.99 22.55 -4.10
C LEU A 16 12.89 23.24 -3.27
N LYS A 17 11.69 23.45 -3.84
CA LYS A 17 10.55 24.06 -3.13
C LYS A 17 9.58 23.05 -2.51
N MET A 18 9.64 21.77 -2.89
CA MET A 18 8.85 20.73 -2.24
C MET A 18 9.56 20.28 -0.96
N ASN A 19 8.95 20.52 0.18
CA ASN A 19 9.34 19.88 1.44
C ASN A 19 8.54 18.59 1.58
N PRO A 20 9.14 17.39 1.35
CA PRO A 20 8.41 16.13 1.40
C PRO A 20 7.79 15.87 2.77
N GLU A 21 8.44 16.31 3.85
CA GLU A 21 7.89 16.23 5.20
C GLU A 21 6.60 17.04 5.34
N GLN A 22 6.60 18.29 4.86
CA GLN A 22 5.42 19.14 4.91
C GLN A 22 4.26 18.57 4.08
N ILE A 23 4.56 18.03 2.90
CA ILE A 23 3.55 17.34 2.07
C ILE A 23 3.00 16.12 2.83
N THR A 24 3.87 15.32 3.43
CA THR A 24 3.45 14.15 4.22
C THR A 24 2.52 14.55 5.37
N GLN A 25 2.83 15.61 6.10
CA GLN A 25 1.97 16.13 7.17
C GLN A 25 0.59 16.58 6.66
N GLN A 26 0.54 17.22 5.49
CA GLN A 26 -0.73 17.61 4.87
C GLN A 26 -1.54 16.38 4.42
N VAL A 27 -0.88 15.36 3.87
CA VAL A 27 -1.54 14.08 3.49
C VAL A 27 -2.06 13.35 4.73
N GLN A 28 -1.30 13.28 5.84
CA GLN A 28 -1.77 12.71 7.10
C GLN A 28 -3.03 13.42 7.62
N SER A 29 -3.03 14.76 7.60
CA SER A 29 -4.18 15.54 8.03
C SER A 29 -5.42 15.27 7.17
N LEU A 30 -5.22 15.19 5.85
CA LEU A 30 -6.29 14.84 4.89
C LEU A 30 -6.80 13.41 5.12
N SER A 31 -5.89 12.45 5.36
CA SER A 31 -6.26 11.05 5.65
C SER A 31 -7.08 10.95 6.94
N LYS A 32 -6.73 11.71 7.98
CA LYS A 32 -7.53 11.76 9.22
C LYS A 32 -8.90 12.39 9.01
N GLU A 33 -9.00 13.47 8.24
CA GLU A 33 -10.29 14.11 7.90
C GLU A 33 -11.19 13.14 7.12
N THR A 34 -10.66 12.47 6.10
CA THR A 34 -11.40 11.48 5.31
C THR A 34 -11.74 10.25 6.14
N GLY A 35 -10.80 9.75 6.95
CA GLY A 35 -11.03 8.60 7.83
C GLY A 35 -12.13 8.86 8.88
N LYS A 36 -12.25 10.10 9.37
CA LYS A 36 -13.38 10.47 10.23
C LYS A 36 -14.72 10.31 9.51
N PHE A 37 -14.82 10.75 8.25
CA PHE A 37 -16.01 10.53 7.44
C PHE A 37 -16.30 9.03 7.28
N ILE A 38 -15.30 8.20 6.94
CA ILE A 38 -15.46 6.75 6.77
C ILE A 38 -15.98 6.10 8.06
N LEU A 39 -15.42 6.46 9.22
CA LEU A 39 -15.84 5.93 10.51
C LEU A 39 -17.25 6.40 10.92
N GLU A 40 -17.63 7.64 10.61
CA GLU A 40 -18.98 8.15 10.87
C GLU A 40 -20.06 7.44 10.02
N GLU A 41 -19.68 6.91 8.85
CA GLU A 41 -20.58 6.16 7.98
C GLU A 41 -20.55 4.64 8.29
N TRP A 42 -19.54 4.13 8.96
CA TRP A 42 -19.37 2.70 9.24
C TRP A 42 -20.56 2.12 10.00
N ASP A 43 -20.99 2.78 11.08
CA ASP A 43 -22.13 2.35 11.89
C ASP A 43 -23.48 2.52 11.20
N LYS A 44 -23.55 3.24 10.09
CA LYS A 44 -24.77 3.54 9.32
C LYS A 44 -24.94 2.66 8.08
N LEU A 45 -23.89 1.92 7.71
CA LEU A 45 -23.87 1.13 6.49
C LEU A 45 -24.95 0.04 6.53
N SER A 46 -25.80 0.02 5.53
CA SER A 46 -26.82 -1.00 5.32
C SER A 46 -26.56 -1.79 4.03
N SER A 47 -27.09 -3.00 3.95
CA SER A 47 -26.84 -3.92 2.83
C SER A 47 -27.29 -3.38 1.45
N ASP A 48 -28.22 -2.45 1.42
CA ASP A 48 -28.71 -1.78 0.22
C ASP A 48 -27.81 -0.63 -0.29
N GLN A 49 -26.80 -0.24 0.50
CA GLN A 49 -25.78 0.75 0.15
C GLN A 49 -24.50 0.13 -0.43
N VAL A 50 -24.46 -1.21 -0.51
CA VAL A 50 -23.32 -1.97 -1.01
C VAL A 50 -23.59 -2.38 -2.46
N GLU A 51 -22.72 -1.97 -3.38
CA GLU A 51 -22.77 -2.39 -4.77
C GLU A 51 -21.69 -3.44 -5.04
N SER A 52 -22.02 -4.48 -5.79
CA SER A 52 -21.06 -5.51 -6.20
C SER A 52 -20.52 -5.18 -7.60
N LYS A 53 -19.22 -5.00 -7.72
CA LYS A 53 -18.49 -4.93 -9.00
C LYS A 53 -18.19 -6.32 -9.56
N GLY A 54 -18.30 -7.37 -8.71
CA GLY A 54 -18.05 -8.77 -9.02
C GLY A 54 -18.34 -9.66 -7.80
N LEU A 55 -18.09 -10.98 -7.90
CA LEU A 55 -18.41 -11.93 -6.81
C LEU A 55 -17.72 -11.59 -5.48
N HIS A 56 -16.53 -10.98 -5.55
CA HIS A 56 -15.72 -10.62 -4.38
C HIS A 56 -15.21 -9.17 -4.43
N ASP A 57 -15.80 -8.35 -5.29
CA ASP A 57 -15.41 -6.97 -5.51
C ASP A 57 -16.61 -6.07 -5.21
N PHE A 58 -16.54 -5.34 -4.13
CA PHE A 58 -17.61 -4.50 -3.61
C PHE A 58 -17.17 -3.05 -3.57
N VAL A 59 -18.11 -2.17 -3.75
CA VAL A 59 -17.94 -0.73 -3.56
C VAL A 59 -19.12 -0.17 -2.79
N THR A 60 -18.87 0.80 -1.98
CA THR A 60 -19.90 1.57 -1.31
C THR A 60 -19.84 3.01 -1.80
N TYR A 61 -20.91 3.78 -1.55
CA TYR A 61 -20.84 5.23 -1.77
C TYR A 61 -19.72 5.88 -0.93
N VAL A 62 -19.31 5.21 0.14
CA VAL A 62 -18.23 5.68 1.04
C VAL A 62 -16.89 5.66 0.33
N ASP A 63 -16.57 4.59 -0.42
CA ASP A 63 -15.35 4.49 -1.23
C ASP A 63 -15.28 5.65 -2.23
N MET A 64 -16.34 5.81 -3.03
CA MET A 64 -16.41 6.87 -4.05
C MET A 64 -16.36 8.28 -3.46
N GLN A 65 -17.02 8.51 -2.31
CA GLN A 65 -17.05 9.82 -1.68
C GLN A 65 -15.69 10.12 -1.02
N SER A 66 -15.07 9.13 -0.40
CA SER A 66 -13.73 9.23 0.19
C SER A 66 -12.68 9.54 -0.88
N GLU A 67 -12.72 8.85 -2.05
CA GLU A 67 -11.83 9.16 -3.16
C GLU A 67 -12.00 10.61 -3.64
N LYS A 68 -13.22 11.11 -3.78
CA LYS A 68 -13.45 12.52 -4.15
C LYS A 68 -12.85 13.48 -3.14
N MET A 69 -13.04 13.25 -1.83
CA MET A 69 -12.47 14.10 -0.78
C MET A 69 -10.93 14.08 -0.86
N LEU A 70 -10.32 12.91 -1.00
CA LEU A 70 -8.87 12.76 -1.14
C LEU A 70 -8.35 13.44 -2.39
N VAL A 71 -8.96 13.22 -3.55
CA VAL A 71 -8.57 13.85 -4.82
C VAL A 71 -8.65 15.38 -4.74
N GLU A 72 -9.72 15.94 -4.16
CA GLU A 72 -9.85 17.39 -3.99
C GLU A 72 -8.80 17.98 -3.05
N GLY A 73 -8.49 17.28 -1.95
CA GLY A 73 -7.45 17.67 -1.01
C GLY A 73 -6.05 17.59 -1.64
N LEU A 74 -5.74 16.48 -2.29
CA LEU A 74 -4.43 16.23 -2.92
C LEU A 74 -4.17 17.20 -4.09
N LYS A 75 -5.19 17.62 -4.85
CA LYS A 75 -5.07 18.70 -5.85
C LYS A 75 -4.64 20.03 -5.25
N LYS A 76 -5.05 20.34 -4.02
CA LYS A 76 -4.63 21.57 -3.32
C LYS A 76 -3.18 21.46 -2.83
N ILE A 77 -2.76 20.25 -2.40
CA ILE A 77 -1.41 19.99 -1.91
C ILE A 77 -0.39 20.04 -3.07
N LEU A 78 -0.66 19.37 -4.20
CA LEU A 78 0.22 19.32 -5.35
C LEU A 78 -0.59 19.41 -6.66
N PRO A 79 -0.95 20.63 -7.13
CA PRO A 79 -1.85 20.83 -8.27
C PRO A 79 -1.35 20.27 -9.61
N GLU A 80 -0.03 20.11 -9.78
CA GLU A 80 0.60 19.56 -10.99
C GLU A 80 0.60 18.03 -11.05
N ALA A 81 0.25 17.34 -9.97
CA ALA A 81 0.17 15.88 -9.95
C ALA A 81 -1.03 15.35 -10.71
N GLY A 82 -0.84 14.20 -11.36
CA GLY A 82 -1.92 13.35 -11.83
C GLY A 82 -2.36 12.36 -10.76
N PHE A 83 -3.21 11.40 -11.18
CA PHE A 83 -3.86 10.47 -10.27
C PHE A 83 -3.94 9.08 -10.89
N ILE A 84 -3.68 8.07 -10.08
CA ILE A 84 -3.96 6.65 -10.28
C ILE A 84 -4.79 6.25 -9.06
N VAL A 85 -6.08 6.02 -9.25
CA VAL A 85 -7.05 5.84 -8.17
C VAL A 85 -7.95 4.65 -8.44
N GLU A 86 -8.45 4.01 -7.39
CA GLU A 86 -9.22 2.77 -7.48
C GLU A 86 -10.62 2.99 -8.10
N GLU A 87 -11.35 3.98 -7.62
CA GLU A 87 -12.76 4.21 -7.98
C GLU A 87 -12.92 5.04 -9.25
N GLU A 88 -11.80 5.34 -9.92
CA GLU A 88 -11.76 6.07 -11.20
C GLU A 88 -12.55 7.40 -11.22
N THR A 89 -12.72 8.07 -10.05
CA THR A 89 -13.42 9.38 -9.99
C THR A 89 -12.68 10.46 -10.77
N ILE A 90 -11.40 10.21 -11.09
CA ILE A 90 -10.59 11.05 -11.98
C ILE A 90 -9.71 10.18 -12.88
N LYS A 91 -9.67 10.52 -14.19
CA LYS A 91 -8.78 9.87 -15.18
C LYS A 91 -7.78 10.89 -15.71
N LYS A 92 -6.70 11.14 -14.95
CA LYS A 92 -5.69 12.11 -15.37
C LYS A 92 -4.33 11.72 -14.77
N GLU A 93 -3.52 11.05 -15.55
CA GLU A 93 -2.11 10.88 -15.19
C GLU A 93 -1.31 12.18 -15.46
N GLY A 94 -0.34 12.44 -14.58
CA GLY A 94 0.58 13.56 -14.70
C GLY A 94 1.90 13.13 -15.32
N ASP A 95 2.56 14.05 -16.00
CA ASP A 95 3.83 13.78 -16.70
C ASP A 95 4.98 13.42 -15.75
N HIS A 96 4.96 13.92 -14.52
CA HIS A 96 6.07 13.79 -13.59
C HIS A 96 5.65 13.25 -12.22
N TYR A 97 4.51 13.72 -11.69
CA TYR A 97 3.99 13.36 -10.37
C TYR A 97 2.63 12.69 -10.51
N ASN A 98 2.43 11.59 -9.80
CA ASN A 98 1.14 10.95 -9.70
C ASN A 98 0.86 10.56 -8.25
N TRP A 99 -0.29 10.95 -7.74
CA TRP A 99 -0.88 10.37 -6.56
C TRP A 99 -1.41 8.99 -6.91
N ILE A 100 -1.13 8.01 -6.06
CA ILE A 100 -1.66 6.65 -6.16
C ILE A 100 -2.47 6.44 -4.90
N VAL A 101 -3.79 6.22 -5.04
CA VAL A 101 -4.73 6.30 -3.92
C VAL A 101 -5.68 5.13 -3.93
N ASP A 102 -5.77 4.48 -2.78
CA ASP A 102 -6.86 3.62 -2.39
C ASP A 102 -7.62 4.34 -1.27
N PRO A 103 -8.90 4.69 -1.48
CA PRO A 103 -9.69 5.41 -0.49
C PRO A 103 -10.09 4.52 0.69
N LEU A 104 -10.18 3.18 0.49
CA LEU A 104 -10.66 2.24 1.51
C LEU A 104 -10.16 0.81 1.22
N ASP A 105 -8.84 0.57 1.34
CA ASP A 105 -8.29 -0.80 1.29
C ASP A 105 -8.89 -1.67 2.39
N GLY A 106 -9.46 -2.81 2.01
CA GLY A 106 -10.21 -3.68 2.89
C GLY A 106 -11.72 -3.40 2.92
N THR A 107 -12.33 -2.98 1.81
CA THR A 107 -13.76 -2.70 1.65
C THR A 107 -14.64 -3.86 2.15
N THR A 108 -14.24 -5.12 1.90
CA THR A 108 -14.95 -6.29 2.43
C THR A 108 -14.96 -6.31 3.96
N ASN A 109 -13.85 -6.00 4.61
CA ASN A 109 -13.77 -5.91 6.07
C ASN A 109 -14.70 -4.81 6.57
N TYR A 110 -14.64 -3.62 5.94
CA TYR A 110 -15.48 -2.48 6.27
C TYR A 110 -16.98 -2.85 6.21
N ILE A 111 -17.43 -3.45 5.11
CA ILE A 111 -18.84 -3.87 4.92
C ILE A 111 -19.29 -4.85 6.01
N HIS A 112 -18.42 -5.75 6.45
CA HIS A 112 -18.72 -6.76 7.43
C HIS A 112 -18.47 -6.33 8.89
N GLY A 113 -18.13 -5.06 9.14
CA GLY A 113 -17.93 -4.55 10.49
C GLY A 113 -16.68 -5.07 11.18
N ILE A 114 -15.64 -5.43 10.42
CA ILE A 114 -14.38 -5.95 10.95
C ILE A 114 -13.18 -5.11 10.49
N THR A 115 -12.12 -5.11 11.29
CA THR A 115 -10.84 -4.46 10.98
C THR A 115 -9.81 -5.50 10.53
N PRO A 116 -8.70 -5.10 9.86
CA PRO A 116 -8.33 -3.74 9.48
C PRO A 116 -8.98 -3.27 8.16
N PHE A 117 -9.06 -1.97 8.01
CA PHE A 117 -9.28 -1.27 6.74
C PHE A 117 -8.57 0.08 6.78
N ALA A 118 -8.07 0.54 5.63
CA ALA A 118 -7.13 1.67 5.61
C ALA A 118 -7.30 2.59 4.40
N ILE A 119 -6.95 3.87 4.55
CA ILE A 119 -6.66 4.76 3.45
C ILE A 119 -5.19 4.59 3.07
N SER A 120 -4.89 4.36 1.79
CA SER A 120 -3.53 4.23 1.25
C SER A 120 -3.24 5.33 0.23
N ILE A 121 -2.21 6.15 0.47
CA ILE A 121 -1.84 7.27 -0.40
C ILE A 121 -0.33 7.24 -0.63
N ALA A 122 0.07 7.17 -1.91
CA ALA A 122 1.45 7.35 -2.29
C ALA A 122 1.61 8.50 -3.29
N LEU A 123 2.79 9.12 -3.29
CA LEU A 123 3.19 10.05 -4.34
C LEU A 123 4.34 9.43 -5.12
N SER A 124 4.17 9.30 -6.43
CA SER A 124 5.25 8.92 -7.34
C SER A 124 5.82 10.15 -8.06
N HIS A 125 7.12 10.10 -8.30
CA HIS A 125 7.84 11.02 -9.18
C HIS A 125 8.59 10.24 -10.25
N LYS A 126 8.20 10.40 -11.51
CA LYS A 126 8.78 9.67 -12.66
C LYS A 126 8.83 8.15 -12.44
N GLY A 127 7.73 7.59 -11.97
CA GLY A 127 7.57 6.15 -11.71
C GLY A 127 8.21 5.63 -10.42
N ARG A 128 8.87 6.47 -9.61
CA ARG A 128 9.42 6.08 -8.31
C ARG A 128 8.57 6.64 -7.18
N ILE A 129 8.20 5.83 -6.21
CA ILE A 129 7.50 6.30 -5.02
C ILE A 129 8.46 7.10 -4.16
N ILE A 130 8.03 8.29 -3.75
CA ILE A 130 8.79 9.24 -2.93
C ILE A 130 8.13 9.60 -1.61
N LEU A 131 6.88 9.18 -1.42
CA LEU A 131 6.10 9.37 -0.21
C LEU A 131 5.05 8.28 -0.13
N GLY A 132 4.78 7.79 1.08
CA GLY A 132 3.70 6.86 1.38
C GLY A 132 3.06 7.21 2.73
N VAL A 133 1.74 7.18 2.78
CA VAL A 133 0.91 7.32 3.99
C VAL A 133 -0.15 6.24 3.93
N VAL A 134 -0.28 5.47 5.01
CA VAL A 134 -1.35 4.51 5.22
C VAL A 134 -1.98 4.81 6.58
N TYR A 135 -3.28 5.05 6.58
CA TYR A 135 -4.03 5.28 7.81
C TYR A 135 -4.98 4.12 8.05
N GLU A 136 -4.60 3.21 8.94
CA GLU A 136 -5.46 2.15 9.45
C GLU A 136 -6.39 2.73 10.50
N MET A 137 -7.70 2.68 10.24
CA MET A 137 -8.68 3.44 11.00
C MET A 137 -9.18 2.72 12.25
N GLY A 138 -9.14 1.38 12.27
CA GLY A 138 -9.67 0.58 13.39
C GLY A 138 -8.88 0.76 14.69
N PHE A 139 -7.55 0.94 14.60
CA PHE A 139 -6.67 1.19 15.74
C PHE A 139 -6.10 2.62 15.78
N ASP A 140 -6.54 3.53 14.90
CA ASP A 140 -6.01 4.89 14.74
C ASP A 140 -4.49 4.89 14.52
N GLU A 141 -4.03 4.05 13.59
CA GLU A 141 -2.61 3.88 13.28
C GLU A 141 -2.24 4.58 11.98
N MET A 142 -1.43 5.63 12.08
CA MET A 142 -0.91 6.41 10.95
C MET A 142 0.52 6.00 10.64
N PHE A 143 0.70 5.21 9.57
CA PHE A 143 2.01 4.83 9.04
C PHE A 143 2.42 5.78 7.93
N TYR A 144 3.66 6.24 7.94
CA TYR A 144 4.13 7.16 6.90
C TYR A 144 5.65 7.19 6.75
N ALA A 145 6.07 7.55 5.55
CA ALA A 145 7.46 7.84 5.22
C ALA A 145 7.54 8.76 4.00
N TRP A 146 8.69 9.43 3.84
CA TRP A 146 9.05 10.20 2.63
C TRP A 146 10.49 9.93 2.23
N GLU A 147 10.88 10.30 1.02
CA GLU A 147 12.23 10.07 0.52
C GLU A 147 13.28 10.73 1.41
N GLY A 148 14.20 9.93 1.94
CA GLY A 148 15.24 10.36 2.89
C GLY A 148 14.84 10.36 4.36
N SER A 149 13.57 10.00 4.70
CA SER A 149 13.16 9.80 6.09
C SER A 149 13.22 8.32 6.48
N PRO A 150 13.25 8.00 7.79
CA PRO A 150 12.84 6.68 8.27
C PRO A 150 11.31 6.50 8.10
N ALA A 151 10.81 5.29 8.40
CA ALA A 151 9.38 5.03 8.53
C ALA A 151 8.89 5.36 9.94
N TRP A 152 7.61 5.75 10.04
CA TRP A 152 6.99 6.22 11.27
C TRP A 152 5.61 5.59 11.47
N LEU A 153 5.24 5.35 12.73
CA LEU A 153 3.89 5.01 13.19
C LEU A 153 3.51 6.00 14.29
N ASN A 154 2.46 6.79 14.08
CA ASN A 154 1.94 7.76 15.06
C ASN A 154 3.03 8.66 15.67
N GLY A 155 4.03 9.07 14.88
CA GLY A 155 5.14 9.92 15.33
C GLY A 155 6.34 9.16 15.91
N GLU A 156 6.23 7.86 16.14
CA GLU A 156 7.33 7.02 16.59
C GLU A 156 8.01 6.33 15.40
N ARG A 157 9.34 6.33 15.41
CA ARG A 157 10.11 5.65 14.36
C ARG A 157 9.93 4.14 14.44
N ILE A 158 9.71 3.49 13.30
CA ILE A 158 9.54 2.04 13.22
C ILE A 158 10.64 1.38 12.38
N TRP A 159 10.78 0.08 12.57
CA TRP A 159 11.69 -0.81 11.83
C TRP A 159 11.03 -2.16 11.62
N VAL A 160 11.40 -2.84 10.54
CA VAL A 160 11.08 -4.25 10.34
C VAL A 160 11.63 -5.11 11.50
N SER A 161 11.07 -6.28 11.70
CA SER A 161 11.51 -7.21 12.73
C SER A 161 12.96 -7.66 12.52
N LYS A 162 13.56 -8.24 13.56
CA LYS A 162 14.91 -8.82 13.52
C LYS A 162 14.89 -10.34 13.58
N THR A 163 13.73 -10.95 13.48
CA THR A 163 13.54 -12.41 13.44
C THR A 163 14.39 -13.00 12.31
N PRO A 164 15.23 -14.03 12.58
CA PRO A 164 16.25 -14.44 11.64
C PRO A 164 15.82 -15.56 10.67
N THR A 165 14.71 -16.25 10.96
CA THR A 165 14.30 -17.45 10.21
C THR A 165 12.83 -17.46 9.87
N ILE A 166 12.45 -18.18 8.80
CA ILE A 166 11.04 -18.39 8.43
C ILE A 166 10.29 -19.16 9.53
N GLN A 167 10.97 -20.12 10.18
CA GLN A 167 10.38 -20.94 11.24
C GLN A 167 9.89 -20.11 12.43
N GLU A 168 10.54 -18.98 12.71
CA GLU A 168 10.19 -18.08 13.80
C GLU A 168 9.28 -16.91 13.33
N SER A 169 8.89 -16.91 12.06
CA SER A 169 8.16 -15.82 11.42
C SER A 169 6.65 -15.98 11.51
N ILE A 170 5.94 -14.86 11.68
CA ILE A 170 4.54 -14.71 11.30
C ILE A 170 4.49 -14.13 9.90
N ILE A 171 3.78 -14.80 9.00
CA ILE A 171 3.67 -14.43 7.60
C ILE A 171 2.24 -13.93 7.32
N ALA A 172 2.10 -12.77 6.70
CA ALA A 172 0.82 -12.29 6.21
C ALA A 172 0.65 -12.61 4.71
N THR A 173 -0.61 -12.76 4.28
CA THR A 173 -0.98 -13.00 2.89
C THR A 173 -2.42 -12.57 2.63
N GLY A 174 -2.78 -12.40 1.35
CA GLY A 174 -4.17 -12.27 0.90
C GLY A 174 -4.58 -13.43 0.00
N PHE A 175 -5.88 -13.52 -0.28
CA PHE A 175 -6.43 -14.53 -1.19
C PHE A 175 -6.84 -13.87 -2.50
N PRO A 176 -6.63 -14.53 -3.65
CA PRO A 176 -7.07 -14.00 -4.93
C PRO A 176 -8.60 -13.83 -4.95
N TYR A 177 -9.07 -12.71 -5.49
CA TYR A 177 -10.50 -12.44 -5.63
C TYR A 177 -11.02 -12.77 -7.03
N ASN A 178 -10.24 -12.48 -8.08
CA ASN A 178 -10.66 -12.56 -9.47
C ASN A 178 -9.75 -13.44 -10.34
N ASP A 179 -8.48 -13.57 -10.00
CA ASP A 179 -7.52 -14.40 -10.74
C ASP A 179 -7.20 -15.68 -9.95
N PHE A 180 -7.84 -16.78 -10.33
CA PHE A 180 -7.61 -18.10 -9.74
C PHE A 180 -6.65 -18.95 -10.57
N SER A 181 -5.97 -18.40 -11.57
CA SER A 181 -5.07 -19.16 -12.47
C SER A 181 -3.88 -19.80 -11.74
N ARG A 182 -3.49 -19.22 -10.59
CA ARG A 182 -2.40 -19.70 -9.72
C ARG A 182 -2.90 -20.24 -8.38
N LEU A 183 -4.18 -20.61 -8.26
CA LEU A 183 -4.76 -21.03 -6.98
C LEU A 183 -4.07 -22.27 -6.40
N ASP A 184 -3.88 -23.31 -7.19
CA ASP A 184 -3.27 -24.56 -6.71
C ASP A 184 -1.84 -24.34 -6.21
N PRO A 185 -0.90 -23.76 -6.97
CA PRO A 185 0.44 -23.47 -6.46
C PRO A 185 0.45 -22.47 -5.30
N TYR A 186 -0.53 -21.56 -5.25
CA TYR A 186 -0.69 -20.67 -4.09
C TYR A 186 -1.07 -21.46 -2.83
N LEU A 187 -2.02 -22.41 -2.93
CA LEU A 187 -2.43 -23.26 -1.79
C LEU A 187 -1.28 -24.15 -1.33
N GLU A 188 -0.46 -24.67 -2.26
CA GLU A 188 0.75 -25.42 -1.91
C GLU A 188 1.76 -24.56 -1.13
N SER A 189 1.98 -23.32 -1.55
CA SER A 189 2.83 -22.38 -0.81
C SER A 189 2.27 -22.06 0.58
N LEU A 190 0.96 -21.89 0.67
CA LEU A 190 0.26 -21.65 1.94
C LEU A 190 0.42 -22.84 2.90
N GLU A 191 0.22 -24.07 2.41
CA GLU A 191 0.46 -25.28 3.19
C GLU A 191 1.90 -25.36 3.69
N PHE A 192 2.87 -25.07 2.81
CA PHE A 192 4.28 -25.05 3.18
C PHE A 192 4.54 -24.07 4.34
N PHE A 193 4.08 -22.83 4.24
CA PHE A 193 4.31 -21.83 5.30
C PHE A 193 3.52 -22.14 6.57
N MET A 194 2.32 -22.72 6.51
CA MET A 194 1.60 -23.19 7.70
C MET A 194 2.40 -24.24 8.49
N ARG A 195 3.16 -25.10 7.80
CA ARG A 195 3.97 -26.15 8.42
C ARG A 195 5.35 -25.66 8.90
N ASN A 196 5.85 -24.58 8.34
CA ASN A 196 7.25 -24.16 8.48
C ASN A 196 7.43 -22.75 9.05
N SER A 197 6.38 -22.14 9.61
CA SER A 197 6.45 -20.83 10.27
C SER A 197 5.71 -20.85 11.61
N HIS A 198 5.79 -19.75 12.38
CA HIS A 198 4.95 -19.59 13.58
C HIS A 198 3.47 -19.47 13.25
N GLY A 199 3.12 -19.12 12.03
CA GLY A 199 1.76 -19.07 11.56
C GLY A 199 1.49 -18.04 10.49
N ILE A 200 0.32 -18.14 9.88
CA ILE A 200 -0.12 -17.27 8.80
C ILE A 200 -1.25 -16.37 9.28
N ARG A 201 -1.31 -15.16 8.73
CA ARG A 201 -2.41 -14.21 8.91
C ARG A 201 -2.97 -13.80 7.57
N ARG A 202 -4.29 -13.65 7.52
CA ARG A 202 -5.01 -13.06 6.38
C ARG A 202 -5.92 -11.98 6.93
N PHE A 203 -5.44 -10.73 6.93
CA PHE A 203 -6.20 -9.62 7.50
C PHE A 203 -7.14 -8.94 6.50
N GLY A 204 -6.84 -8.99 5.20
CA GLY A 204 -7.74 -8.50 4.16
C GLY A 204 -7.62 -7.01 3.84
N SER A 205 -6.46 -6.43 4.15
CA SER A 205 -6.02 -5.10 3.77
C SER A 205 -4.53 -5.18 3.46
N ALA A 206 -4.17 -5.17 2.19
CA ALA A 206 -2.78 -5.33 1.75
C ALA A 206 -1.91 -4.14 2.20
N ALA A 207 -2.47 -2.92 2.20
CA ALA A 207 -1.78 -1.75 2.72
C ALA A 207 -1.45 -1.89 4.21
N THR A 208 -2.39 -2.44 5.01
CA THR A 208 -2.16 -2.71 6.44
C THR A 208 -1.17 -3.84 6.65
N ASP A 209 -1.26 -4.95 5.90
CA ASP A 209 -0.33 -6.07 6.01
C ASP A 209 1.12 -5.65 5.73
N LEU A 210 1.34 -4.79 4.73
CA LEU A 210 2.62 -4.15 4.44
C LEU A 210 3.10 -3.26 5.59
N CYS A 211 2.22 -2.45 6.16
CA CYS A 211 2.54 -1.59 7.31
C CYS A 211 2.88 -2.40 8.57
N TYR A 212 2.19 -3.51 8.79
CA TYR A 212 2.50 -4.42 9.91
C TYR A 212 3.82 -5.15 9.70
N THR A 213 4.19 -5.43 8.46
CA THR A 213 5.54 -5.88 8.11
C THR A 213 6.58 -4.79 8.39
N ALA A 214 6.30 -3.53 8.03
CA ALA A 214 7.21 -2.40 8.26
C ALA A 214 7.47 -2.12 9.73
N CYS A 215 6.49 -2.33 10.61
CA CYS A 215 6.66 -2.12 12.06
C CYS A 215 7.08 -3.39 12.83
N GLY A 216 7.34 -4.49 12.13
CA GLY A 216 7.87 -5.73 12.72
C GLY A 216 6.83 -6.59 13.44
N ARG A 217 5.53 -6.38 13.19
CA ARG A 217 4.46 -7.28 13.66
C ARG A 217 4.42 -8.56 12.84
N PHE A 218 4.78 -8.48 11.56
CA PHE A 218 5.01 -9.59 10.66
C PHE A 218 6.44 -9.58 10.16
N GLU A 219 6.97 -10.75 9.87
CA GLU A 219 8.28 -10.90 9.28
C GLU A 219 8.23 -10.82 7.78
N ALA A 220 7.12 -11.28 7.17
CA ALA A 220 6.95 -11.33 5.73
C ALA A 220 5.49 -11.20 5.32
N PHE A 221 5.29 -10.75 4.07
CA PHE A 221 4.00 -10.67 3.39
C PHE A 221 4.19 -11.10 1.92
N TYR A 222 3.22 -11.84 1.38
CA TYR A 222 3.14 -12.11 -0.05
C TYR A 222 1.69 -12.19 -0.51
N GLU A 223 1.45 -11.68 -1.71
CA GLU A 223 0.12 -11.72 -2.32
C GLU A 223 0.25 -11.49 -3.83
N TYR A 224 -0.69 -12.00 -4.62
CA TYR A 224 -0.81 -11.70 -6.04
C TYR A 224 -2.20 -11.15 -6.38
N SER A 225 -2.36 -10.65 -7.61
CA SER A 225 -3.60 -9.99 -8.09
C SER A 225 -3.84 -8.59 -7.48
N LEU A 226 -2.82 -8.01 -6.85
CA LEU A 226 -2.86 -6.67 -6.26
C LEU A 226 -2.75 -5.56 -7.31
N LYS A 227 -3.31 -4.40 -7.00
CA LYS A 227 -3.25 -3.20 -7.83
C LYS A 227 -2.21 -2.20 -7.29
N PRO A 228 -1.80 -1.20 -8.09
CA PRO A 228 -0.81 -0.23 -7.62
C PRO A 228 -1.22 0.51 -6.34
N TRP A 229 -2.50 0.81 -6.15
CA TRP A 229 -3.00 1.54 -4.99
C TRP A 229 -2.95 0.73 -3.71
N ASP A 230 -3.10 -0.61 -3.77
CA ASP A 230 -2.98 -1.51 -2.61
C ASP A 230 -1.58 -1.52 -2.03
N VAL A 231 -0.54 -1.35 -2.88
CA VAL A 231 0.84 -1.64 -2.49
C VAL A 231 1.81 -0.45 -2.51
N ALA A 232 1.49 0.63 -3.23
CA ALA A 232 2.46 1.70 -3.45
C ALA A 232 2.93 2.36 -2.14
N ALA A 233 2.01 2.74 -1.26
CA ALA A 233 2.35 3.38 0.01
C ALA A 233 3.02 2.39 0.96
N GLY A 234 2.40 1.22 1.19
CA GLY A 234 2.89 0.22 2.13
C GLY A 234 4.28 -0.30 1.77
N SER A 235 4.53 -0.62 0.49
CA SER A 235 5.85 -1.08 0.03
C SER A 235 6.96 -0.04 0.21
N PHE A 236 6.65 1.24 0.00
CA PHE A 236 7.59 2.32 0.27
C PHE A 236 7.90 2.43 1.76
N ILE A 237 6.90 2.34 2.64
CA ILE A 237 7.06 2.35 4.10
C ILE A 237 7.92 1.17 4.57
N VAL A 238 7.69 -0.06 4.03
CA VAL A 238 8.55 -1.23 4.32
C VAL A 238 10.00 -0.94 4.01
N ARG A 239 10.30 -0.37 2.83
CA ARG A 239 11.69 -0.04 2.45
C ARG A 239 12.31 1.01 3.36
N GLN A 240 11.57 2.03 3.77
CA GLN A 240 12.05 3.07 4.70
C GLN A 240 12.22 2.55 6.14
N ALA A 241 11.52 1.45 6.48
CA ALA A 241 11.70 0.72 7.74
C ALA A 241 12.89 -0.26 7.73
N GLY A 242 13.62 -0.38 6.60
CA GLY A 242 14.75 -1.27 6.43
C GLY A 242 14.38 -2.68 5.95
N GLY A 243 13.16 -2.90 5.48
CA GLY A 243 12.74 -4.13 4.82
C GLY A 243 13.04 -4.13 3.31
N ARG A 244 12.74 -5.24 2.67
CA ARG A 244 12.90 -5.46 1.23
C ARG A 244 11.57 -5.82 0.59
N VAL A 245 11.39 -5.41 -0.67
CA VAL A 245 10.21 -5.70 -1.47
C VAL A 245 10.62 -6.11 -2.88
N SER A 246 9.86 -7.02 -3.49
CA SER A 246 10.00 -7.42 -4.89
C SER A 246 8.68 -7.98 -5.46
N ASP A 247 8.65 -8.23 -6.76
CA ASP A 247 7.73 -9.19 -7.37
C ASP A 247 8.19 -10.64 -7.08
N PHE A 248 7.41 -11.64 -7.51
CA PHE A 248 7.74 -13.06 -7.27
C PHE A 248 9.02 -13.50 -7.98
N ALA A 249 9.42 -12.83 -9.08
CA ALA A 249 10.69 -13.06 -9.74
C ALA A 249 11.90 -12.43 -9.04
N GLY A 250 11.67 -11.62 -7.99
CA GLY A 250 12.71 -10.86 -7.29
C GLY A 250 13.07 -9.56 -7.98
N GLY A 251 12.23 -9.09 -8.92
CA GLY A 251 12.37 -7.83 -9.64
C GLY A 251 11.71 -6.65 -8.91
N ASP A 252 11.79 -5.48 -9.52
CA ASP A 252 11.29 -4.21 -8.99
C ASP A 252 9.93 -3.77 -9.59
N LYS A 253 9.31 -4.66 -10.40
CA LYS A 253 8.05 -4.34 -11.09
C LYS A 253 6.79 -4.63 -10.27
N TYR A 254 6.92 -4.88 -8.98
CA TYR A 254 5.83 -5.28 -8.08
C TYR A 254 4.61 -4.34 -8.12
N LEU A 255 4.78 -3.04 -8.40
CA LEU A 255 3.66 -2.10 -8.50
C LEU A 255 2.66 -2.44 -9.61
N PHE A 256 3.14 -2.97 -10.74
CA PHE A 256 2.30 -3.20 -11.93
C PHE A 256 2.22 -4.67 -12.34
N ASN A 257 3.09 -5.55 -11.80
CA ASN A 257 3.05 -6.99 -12.06
C ASN A 257 2.00 -7.72 -11.24
N GLN A 258 1.30 -7.01 -10.34
CA GLN A 258 0.28 -7.59 -9.47
C GLN A 258 0.82 -8.68 -8.54
N GLU A 259 2.08 -8.64 -8.20
CA GLU A 259 2.78 -9.58 -7.33
C GLU A 259 3.56 -8.82 -6.28
N MET A 260 3.42 -9.18 -5.02
CA MET A 260 4.13 -8.55 -3.91
C MET A 260 4.77 -9.58 -3.01
N VAL A 261 6.06 -9.38 -2.75
CA VAL A 261 6.81 -9.99 -1.66
C VAL A 261 7.41 -8.87 -0.83
N ALA A 262 7.17 -8.86 0.46
CA ALA A 262 7.80 -7.94 1.40
C ALA A 262 8.28 -8.72 2.61
N ALA A 263 9.47 -8.39 3.15
CA ALA A 263 9.95 -9.02 4.36
C ALA A 263 11.04 -8.18 5.05
N ASN A 264 11.35 -8.55 6.29
CA ASN A 264 12.58 -8.07 6.93
C ASN A 264 13.82 -8.59 6.15
N ASP A 265 14.94 -7.89 6.27
CA ASP A 265 16.15 -8.18 5.48
C ASP A 265 16.71 -9.60 5.71
N ARG A 266 16.47 -10.20 6.88
CA ARG A 266 17.04 -11.50 7.25
C ARG A 266 16.32 -12.69 6.64
N VAL A 267 14.98 -12.61 6.52
CA VAL A 267 14.16 -13.69 5.95
C VAL A 267 13.82 -13.47 4.48
N PHE A 268 14.10 -12.30 3.92
CA PHE A 268 13.69 -11.97 2.55
C PHE A 268 14.21 -12.98 1.50
N ASP A 269 15.51 -13.27 1.48
CA ASP A 269 16.07 -14.14 0.43
C ASP A 269 15.58 -15.60 0.53
N PRO A 270 15.57 -16.27 1.72
CA PRO A 270 14.96 -17.59 1.84
C PRO A 270 13.45 -17.56 1.54
N PHE A 271 12.72 -16.56 1.99
CA PHE A 271 11.29 -16.42 1.74
C PHE A 271 10.98 -16.25 0.23
N LEU A 272 11.70 -15.37 -0.45
CA LEU A 272 11.55 -15.20 -1.91
C LEU A 272 11.90 -16.49 -2.66
N LYS A 273 12.92 -17.25 -2.23
CA LYS A 273 13.26 -18.53 -2.82
C LYS A 273 12.10 -19.53 -2.72
N ASP A 274 11.46 -19.61 -1.56
CA ASP A 274 10.32 -20.50 -1.36
C ASP A 274 9.12 -20.05 -2.22
N ILE A 275 8.79 -18.74 -2.25
CA ILE A 275 7.74 -18.18 -3.11
C ILE A 275 7.99 -18.55 -4.58
N LYS A 276 9.21 -18.38 -5.09
CA LYS A 276 9.57 -18.73 -6.48
C LYS A 276 9.33 -20.21 -6.79
N SER A 277 9.65 -21.09 -5.86
CA SER A 277 9.52 -22.53 -6.09
C SER A 277 8.07 -22.99 -6.31
N TYR A 278 7.09 -22.24 -5.81
CA TYR A 278 5.68 -22.52 -5.97
C TYR A 278 5.01 -21.66 -7.05
N LEU A 279 5.27 -20.36 -7.05
CA LEU A 279 4.50 -19.38 -7.82
C LEU A 279 5.18 -18.89 -9.09
N GLN A 280 6.45 -19.24 -9.27
CA GLN A 280 7.23 -19.00 -10.51
C GLN A 280 8.09 -20.21 -10.85
N PRO A 281 7.50 -21.40 -11.09
CA PRO A 281 8.27 -22.53 -11.56
C PRO A 281 8.88 -22.20 -12.93
N ASP A 282 10.11 -22.69 -13.18
CA ASP A 282 10.87 -22.55 -14.44
C ASP A 282 10.10 -23.08 -15.66
#